data_5724c82b1a3e1c86feffc76b02076702
#
_entry.id   5724c82b1a3e1c86feffc76b02076702
#
_cell.length_a   1.000
_cell.length_b   1.000
_cell.length_c   1.000
_cell.angle_alpha   90.00
_cell.angle_beta   90.00
_cell.angle_gamma   90.00
#
_symmetry.space_group_name_H-M   'P 1'
#
loop_
_entity.id
_entity.type
_entity.pdbx_description
1 polymer ?
#
loop_
_entity_poly.entity_id
_entity_poly.type
_entity_poly.pdbx_seq_one_letter_code
_entity_poly.pdbx_strand_id
1 'polypeptide(L)'
;MGRQIFINQMQCNFNLRQPKANKPTNIYLVVYLNNKQVKLSTGVKVYPEHWNIRKQQAYVNARLSKLDNNNNTIANDRLSELKDMFLEFKHYLCEHPTDIENSITILRTRIYKNTMTTEIKKKSATTVMKEIIDAKQAASSTKDQQKLNVGKFERYLKENNISDTWESMNLNTFESYQKYLVDNGRGSVTIRNIIQNTLFPLLKKVSKRVDIPFTWYDSNLNSFEFVKDESNKELASNKKVTLTEEQLKQLYDYPITGTELQVRKRTEIRDLFVLQCLVGQRVGDMQKFFNGDNEKDEEEDTISIIQQKTKARAIIPLTPLAKEIISKYQNTELKYYKPSNSNLNAELRIIAEEAGLNIPITFEDKDGKQVKPLFELVHTHTARHTFITIMCRRDIPK
;
A
#
# COMPACT_ATOMS: atom_id res chain seq x y z
N MET A 1 21.15 -15.77 -27.23
CA MET A 1 22.54 -15.44 -27.63
C MET A 1 22.76 -13.95 -27.89
N GLY A 2 21.97 -13.23 -28.72
CA GLY A 2 22.23 -11.81 -29.04
C GLY A 2 22.26 -10.83 -27.87
N ARG A 3 21.42 -10.98 -26.83
CA ARG A 3 21.36 -10.08 -25.67
C ARG A 3 22.58 -10.22 -24.75
N GLN A 4 23.11 -11.41 -24.60
CA GLN A 4 24.30 -11.68 -23.78
C GLN A 4 25.59 -11.13 -24.42
N ILE A 5 25.68 -11.18 -25.76
CA ILE A 5 26.76 -10.58 -26.53
C ILE A 5 26.74 -9.05 -26.37
N PHE A 6 25.55 -8.43 -26.41
CA PHE A 6 25.38 -6.99 -26.23
C PHE A 6 25.84 -6.51 -24.83
N ILE A 7 25.52 -7.24 -23.75
CA ILE A 7 25.96 -6.91 -22.39
C ILE A 7 27.47 -7.00 -22.25
N ASN A 8 28.10 -8.03 -22.85
CA ASN A 8 29.55 -8.20 -22.80
C ASN A 8 30.32 -7.07 -23.51
N GLN A 9 29.72 -6.45 -24.54
CA GLN A 9 30.31 -5.33 -25.27
C GLN A 9 30.12 -3.97 -24.58
N MET A 10 29.32 -3.87 -23.52
CA MET A 10 29.15 -2.65 -22.78
C MET A 10 30.48 -2.21 -22.14
N GLN A 11 30.88 -0.97 -22.43
CA GLN A 11 32.07 -0.34 -21.88
C GLN A 11 31.70 0.97 -21.19
N CYS A 12 32.44 1.31 -20.15
CA CYS A 12 32.38 2.60 -19.51
C CYS A 12 33.67 3.37 -19.77
N ASN A 13 33.53 4.66 -20.02
CA ASN A 13 34.65 5.58 -20.23
C ASN A 13 34.52 6.79 -19.32
N PHE A 14 35.66 7.40 -18.94
CA PHE A 14 35.69 8.64 -18.19
C PHE A 14 36.12 9.80 -19.05
N ASN A 15 35.30 10.85 -19.10
CA ASN A 15 35.54 12.02 -19.89
C ASN A 15 35.45 13.30 -19.06
N LEU A 16 36.34 14.29 -19.33
CA LEU A 16 36.23 15.58 -18.71
C LEU A 16 35.05 16.38 -19.28
N ARG A 17 34.32 17.10 -18.41
CA ARG A 17 33.24 18.00 -18.83
C ARG A 17 33.72 19.13 -19.71
N GLN A 18 34.87 19.73 -19.35
CA GLN A 18 35.48 20.86 -20.02
C GLN A 18 37.01 20.61 -20.19
N PRO A 19 37.42 19.88 -21.25
CA PRO A 19 38.85 19.50 -21.43
C PRO A 19 39.83 20.67 -21.63
N LYS A 20 39.32 21.85 -21.97
CA LYS A 20 40.13 23.07 -22.23
C LYS A 20 40.01 24.11 -21.09
N ALA A 21 39.44 23.76 -19.95
CA ALA A 21 39.30 24.71 -18.84
C ALA A 21 40.60 24.92 -18.09
N ASN A 22 40.84 26.16 -17.62
CA ASN A 22 42.01 26.51 -16.76
C ASN A 22 41.72 26.31 -15.27
N LYS A 23 40.68 25.54 -14.92
CA LYS A 23 40.21 25.23 -13.56
C LYS A 23 39.78 23.79 -13.47
N PRO A 24 39.69 23.21 -12.24
CA PRO A 24 39.24 21.85 -12.07
C PRO A 24 37.84 21.62 -12.68
N THR A 25 37.71 20.60 -13.52
CA THR A 25 36.49 20.24 -14.22
C THR A 25 35.98 18.90 -13.77
N ASN A 26 34.68 18.72 -13.80
CA ASN A 26 34.03 17.46 -13.43
C ASN A 26 34.42 16.34 -14.42
N ILE A 27 34.59 15.14 -13.89
CA ILE A 27 34.72 13.92 -14.69
C ILE A 27 33.33 13.29 -14.82
N TYR A 28 32.99 12.84 -16.02
CA TYR A 28 31.79 12.07 -16.30
C TYR A 28 32.12 10.61 -16.58
N LEU A 29 31.36 9.70 -15.99
CA LEU A 29 31.22 8.33 -16.46
C LEU A 29 30.32 8.35 -17.70
N VAL A 30 30.80 7.83 -18.82
CA VAL A 30 30.09 7.77 -20.11
C VAL A 30 29.90 6.30 -20.49
N VAL A 31 28.65 5.90 -20.69
CA VAL A 31 28.26 4.55 -21.11
C VAL A 31 27.24 4.62 -22.22
N TYR A 32 27.20 3.58 -23.07
CA TYR A 32 26.17 3.40 -24.09
C TYR A 32 25.22 2.29 -23.63
N LEU A 33 23.96 2.66 -23.39
CA LEU A 33 22.90 1.76 -22.95
C LEU A 33 21.64 1.98 -23.81
N ASN A 34 21.04 0.92 -24.32
CA ASN A 34 19.83 0.99 -25.14
C ASN A 34 19.99 1.98 -26.32
N ASN A 35 21.13 1.93 -27.01
CA ASN A 35 21.50 2.83 -28.12
C ASN A 35 21.55 4.33 -27.73
N LYS A 36 21.63 4.65 -26.46
CA LYS A 36 21.74 6.04 -25.95
C LYS A 36 23.04 6.24 -25.18
N GLN A 37 23.68 7.38 -25.42
CA GLN A 37 24.82 7.81 -24.60
C GLN A 37 24.30 8.34 -23.26
N VAL A 38 24.73 7.74 -22.18
CA VAL A 38 24.42 8.16 -20.81
C VAL A 38 25.66 8.77 -20.20
N LYS A 39 25.54 9.99 -19.67
CA LYS A 39 26.62 10.71 -18.96
C LYS A 39 26.22 10.90 -17.51
N LEU A 40 27.02 10.36 -16.60
CA LEU A 40 26.79 10.41 -15.16
C LEU A 40 27.93 11.14 -14.48
N SER A 41 27.62 12.07 -13.56
CA SER A 41 28.68 12.78 -12.81
C SER A 41 29.34 11.80 -11.84
N THR A 42 30.66 11.79 -11.82
CA THR A 42 31.45 10.97 -10.89
C THR A 42 31.53 11.61 -9.49
N GLY A 43 31.19 12.88 -9.35
CA GLY A 43 31.32 13.65 -8.11
C GLY A 43 32.72 14.22 -7.87
N VAL A 44 33.72 13.87 -8.70
CA VAL A 44 35.10 14.35 -8.55
C VAL A 44 35.51 15.26 -9.69
N LYS A 45 36.53 16.11 -9.43
CA LYS A 45 37.06 17.09 -10.35
C LYS A 45 38.56 16.92 -10.46
N VAL A 46 39.11 17.28 -11.63
CA VAL A 46 40.57 17.31 -11.90
C VAL A 46 40.93 18.49 -12.80
N TYR A 47 42.11 19.01 -12.67
CA TYR A 47 42.64 19.95 -13.67
C TYR A 47 42.83 19.24 -15.01
N PRO A 48 42.42 19.81 -16.17
CA PRO A 48 42.57 19.14 -17.47
C PRO A 48 44.02 18.76 -17.80
N GLU A 49 45.00 19.56 -17.37
CA GLU A 49 46.44 19.29 -17.52
C GLU A 49 46.93 18.09 -16.70
N HIS A 50 46.20 17.73 -15.62
CA HIS A 50 46.49 16.55 -14.81
C HIS A 50 45.77 15.29 -15.32
N TRP A 51 45.06 15.34 -16.45
CA TRP A 51 44.27 14.23 -16.94
C TRP A 51 44.94 13.41 -18.03
N ASN A 52 45.10 12.13 -17.81
CA ASN A 52 45.57 11.19 -18.82
C ASN A 52 44.38 10.59 -19.59
N ILE A 53 44.16 11.08 -20.80
CA ILE A 53 43.05 10.66 -21.67
C ILE A 53 43.13 9.15 -22.01
N ARG A 54 44.35 8.62 -22.26
CA ARG A 54 44.52 7.21 -22.65
C ARG A 54 44.26 6.27 -21.49
N LYS A 55 44.78 6.59 -20.29
CA LYS A 55 44.58 5.76 -19.07
C LYS A 55 43.27 6.08 -18.37
N GLN A 56 42.61 7.18 -18.72
CA GLN A 56 41.40 7.69 -18.07
C GLN A 56 41.59 7.81 -16.54
N GLN A 57 42.68 8.40 -16.13
CA GLN A 57 43.10 8.62 -14.74
C GLN A 57 43.81 9.97 -14.61
N ALA A 58 43.78 10.53 -13.42
CA ALA A 58 44.57 11.73 -13.10
C ALA A 58 46.02 11.34 -12.82
N TYR A 59 46.94 12.20 -13.21
CA TYR A 59 48.38 12.03 -12.91
C TYR A 59 48.64 12.15 -11.41
N VAL A 60 49.39 11.20 -10.85
CA VAL A 60 49.97 11.23 -9.50
C VAL A 60 51.47 11.05 -9.65
N ASN A 61 52.26 12.11 -9.42
CA ASN A 61 53.73 12.08 -9.59
C ASN A 61 54.40 13.19 -8.78
N ALA A 62 55.73 13.12 -8.66
CA ALA A 62 56.56 14.06 -7.88
C ALA A 62 56.59 15.50 -8.44
N ARG A 63 56.10 15.73 -9.65
CA ARG A 63 56.09 17.09 -10.26
C ARG A 63 54.87 17.90 -9.85
N LEU A 64 53.85 17.26 -9.28
CA LEU A 64 52.66 17.94 -8.81
C LEU A 64 52.79 18.34 -7.34
N SER A 65 52.06 19.36 -6.92
CA SER A 65 51.96 19.70 -5.50
C SER A 65 51.42 18.53 -4.66
N LYS A 66 51.73 18.51 -3.36
CA LYS A 66 51.19 17.52 -2.45
C LYS A 66 49.65 17.52 -2.42
N LEU A 67 49.06 18.73 -2.53
CA LEU A 67 47.61 18.91 -2.56
C LEU A 67 47.00 18.34 -3.85
N ASP A 68 47.61 18.63 -5.00
CA ASP A 68 47.12 18.11 -6.28
C ASP A 68 47.25 16.59 -6.36
N ASN A 69 48.33 16.01 -5.85
CA ASN A 69 48.51 14.56 -5.77
C ASN A 69 47.42 13.93 -4.92
N ASN A 70 47.14 14.50 -3.75
CA ASN A 70 46.04 13.98 -2.88
C ASN A 70 44.67 14.06 -3.58
N ASN A 71 44.34 15.21 -4.21
CA ASN A 71 43.10 15.39 -4.93
C ASN A 71 42.98 14.41 -6.12
N ASN A 72 44.09 14.21 -6.85
CA ASN A 72 44.12 13.28 -7.98
C ASN A 72 44.03 11.80 -7.53
N THR A 73 44.60 11.45 -6.38
CA THR A 73 44.47 10.13 -5.79
C THR A 73 43.02 9.87 -5.42
N ILE A 74 42.37 10.80 -4.68
CA ILE A 74 40.93 10.68 -4.33
C ILE A 74 40.05 10.54 -5.59
N ALA A 75 40.40 11.32 -6.65
CA ALA A 75 39.67 11.19 -7.91
C ALA A 75 39.85 9.80 -8.53
N ASN A 76 41.10 9.29 -8.58
CA ASN A 76 41.38 7.95 -9.14
C ASN A 76 40.70 6.82 -8.34
N ASP A 77 40.71 6.89 -7.02
CA ASP A 77 40.03 5.92 -6.15
C ASP A 77 38.53 5.90 -6.47
N ARG A 78 37.93 7.08 -6.60
CA ARG A 78 36.52 7.18 -6.99
C ARG A 78 36.23 6.60 -8.38
N LEU A 79 37.11 6.81 -9.34
CA LEU A 79 36.95 6.24 -10.68
C LEU A 79 37.10 4.70 -10.68
N SER A 80 37.96 4.17 -9.81
CA SER A 80 38.08 2.72 -9.61
C SER A 80 36.79 2.13 -9.03
N GLU A 81 36.25 2.71 -7.95
CA GLU A 81 34.97 2.29 -7.38
C GLU A 81 33.85 2.28 -8.45
N LEU A 82 33.79 3.33 -9.29
CA LEU A 82 32.76 3.39 -10.33
C LEU A 82 32.95 2.34 -11.43
N LYS A 83 34.18 1.92 -11.72
CA LYS A 83 34.44 0.80 -12.62
C LYS A 83 33.94 -0.53 -12.03
N ASP A 84 34.22 -0.76 -10.75
CA ASP A 84 33.79 -1.97 -10.05
C ASP A 84 32.26 -2.03 -9.99
N MET A 85 31.60 -0.92 -9.64
CA MET A 85 30.12 -0.82 -9.67
C MET A 85 29.55 -1.07 -11.08
N PHE A 86 30.24 -0.63 -12.13
CA PHE A 86 29.80 -0.88 -13.51
C PHE A 86 29.98 -2.36 -13.89
N LEU A 87 31.01 -3.03 -13.41
CA LEU A 87 31.19 -4.48 -13.59
C LEU A 87 30.09 -5.27 -12.88
N GLU A 88 29.81 -4.95 -11.63
CA GLU A 88 28.67 -5.54 -10.88
C GLU A 88 27.34 -5.32 -11.60
N PHE A 89 27.12 -4.12 -12.14
CA PHE A 89 25.94 -3.82 -12.95
C PHE A 89 25.86 -4.70 -14.22
N LYS A 90 26.97 -4.95 -14.89
CA LYS A 90 27.01 -5.88 -16.04
C LYS A 90 26.66 -7.31 -15.63
N HIS A 91 27.21 -7.82 -14.52
CA HIS A 91 26.88 -9.13 -13.99
C HIS A 91 25.39 -9.22 -13.67
N TYR A 92 24.84 -8.22 -12.99
CA TYR A 92 23.42 -8.15 -12.71
C TYR A 92 22.55 -8.25 -13.97
N LEU A 93 22.87 -7.50 -15.05
CA LEU A 93 22.11 -7.58 -16.31
C LEU A 93 22.23 -8.95 -17.01
N CYS A 94 23.34 -9.67 -16.82
CA CYS A 94 23.49 -11.02 -17.33
C CYS A 94 22.54 -12.00 -16.62
N GLU A 95 22.36 -11.84 -15.32
CA GLU A 95 21.46 -12.66 -14.49
C GLU A 95 19.98 -12.26 -14.67
N HIS A 96 19.72 -10.99 -15.01
CA HIS A 96 18.38 -10.40 -15.15
C HIS A 96 18.16 -9.77 -16.54
N PRO A 97 18.08 -10.58 -17.62
CA PRO A 97 17.98 -10.05 -19.00
C PRO A 97 16.74 -9.21 -19.30
N THR A 98 15.67 -9.39 -18.51
CA THR A 98 14.43 -8.61 -18.64
C THR A 98 14.60 -7.14 -18.23
N ASP A 99 15.62 -6.83 -17.43
CA ASP A 99 15.85 -5.50 -16.88
C ASP A 99 16.69 -4.61 -17.80
N ILE A 100 17.12 -5.11 -18.96
CA ILE A 100 17.89 -4.35 -19.95
C ILE A 100 17.14 -3.07 -20.37
N GLU A 101 15.84 -3.08 -20.47
CA GLU A 101 15.03 -1.90 -20.82
C GLU A 101 15.16 -0.79 -19.75
N ASN A 102 15.32 -1.17 -18.49
CA ASN A 102 15.47 -0.27 -17.34
C ASN A 102 16.94 0.02 -16.97
N SER A 103 17.89 -0.48 -17.74
CA SER A 103 19.33 -0.44 -17.43
C SER A 103 19.87 0.96 -17.08
N ILE A 104 19.38 2.01 -17.75
CA ILE A 104 19.80 3.39 -17.47
C ILE A 104 19.39 3.82 -16.06
N THR A 105 18.16 3.50 -15.65
CA THR A 105 17.65 3.83 -14.32
C THR A 105 18.38 3.05 -13.24
N ILE A 106 18.65 1.78 -13.48
CA ILE A 106 19.38 0.89 -12.56
C ILE A 106 20.80 1.38 -12.35
N LEU A 107 21.53 1.71 -13.45
CA LEU A 107 22.89 2.22 -13.35
C LEU A 107 22.95 3.56 -12.60
N ARG A 108 22.05 4.50 -12.92
CA ARG A 108 21.98 5.79 -12.21
C ARG A 108 21.77 5.60 -10.72
N THR A 109 20.86 4.72 -10.37
CA THR A 109 20.53 4.44 -8.97
C THR A 109 21.74 3.88 -8.22
N ARG A 110 22.47 2.93 -8.79
CA ARG A 110 23.69 2.36 -8.19
C ARG A 110 24.78 3.41 -7.97
N ILE A 111 25.08 4.22 -8.99
CA ILE A 111 26.15 5.23 -8.93
C ILE A 111 25.86 6.34 -7.92
N TYR A 112 24.61 6.85 -7.87
CA TYR A 112 24.28 7.98 -7.00
C TYR A 112 23.90 7.58 -5.57
N LYS A 113 23.52 6.33 -5.33
CA LYS A 113 23.22 5.86 -3.95
C LYS A 113 24.45 5.73 -3.05
N ASN A 114 25.65 5.55 -3.62
CA ASN A 114 26.88 5.53 -2.85
C ASN A 114 27.39 6.91 -2.39
N THR A 115 26.80 8.03 -2.87
CA THR A 115 27.20 9.40 -2.50
C THR A 115 26.29 10.02 -1.44
N MET A 116 25.93 9.28 -0.39
CA MET A 116 24.96 9.74 0.62
C MET A 116 25.49 10.76 1.61
N THR A 117 24.64 11.76 1.89
CA THR A 117 24.82 12.65 3.06
C THR A 117 24.62 11.87 4.37
N THR A 118 25.48 12.17 5.35
CA THR A 118 25.59 11.49 6.66
C THR A 118 24.30 11.52 7.48
N GLU A 119 23.38 12.45 7.22
CA GLU A 119 22.12 12.59 7.96
C GLU A 119 21.05 11.57 7.58
N ILE A 120 20.98 11.15 6.31
CA ILE A 120 19.98 10.19 5.85
C ILE A 120 20.37 8.76 6.25
N LYS A 121 21.70 8.49 6.40
CA LYS A 121 22.19 7.22 6.99
C LYS A 121 21.73 7.00 8.44
N LYS A 122 21.33 8.06 9.16
CA LYS A 122 20.90 8.01 10.58
C LYS A 122 19.41 7.69 10.75
N LYS A 123 18.56 7.87 9.71
CA LYS A 123 17.13 7.57 9.82
C LYS A 123 16.87 6.10 9.55
N SER A 124 16.07 5.46 10.40
CA SER A 124 15.64 4.10 10.18
C SER A 124 14.77 3.97 8.92
N ALA A 125 14.81 2.81 8.28
CA ALA A 125 14.06 2.56 7.06
C ALA A 125 12.54 2.73 7.25
N THR A 126 12.01 2.25 8.39
CA THR A 126 10.58 2.39 8.71
C THR A 126 10.18 3.85 8.97
N THR A 127 11.07 4.66 9.56
CA THR A 127 10.83 6.11 9.73
C THR A 127 10.66 6.80 8.39
N VAL A 128 11.54 6.53 7.43
CA VAL A 128 11.43 7.10 6.08
C VAL A 128 10.17 6.61 5.36
N MET A 129 9.78 5.34 5.55
CA MET A 129 8.51 4.84 5.00
C MET A 129 7.31 5.62 5.56
N LYS A 130 7.30 5.93 6.86
CA LYS A 130 6.23 6.73 7.51
C LYS A 130 6.20 8.16 6.97
N GLU A 131 7.35 8.80 6.77
CA GLU A 131 7.45 10.12 6.13
C GLU A 131 6.89 10.14 4.70
N ILE A 132 7.15 9.09 3.92
CA ILE A 132 6.58 8.92 2.56
C ILE A 132 5.05 8.79 2.60
N ILE A 133 4.51 8.10 3.61
CA ILE A 133 3.06 7.98 3.79
C ILE A 133 2.46 9.34 4.12
N ASP A 134 3.09 10.13 5.00
CA ASP A 134 2.61 11.45 5.39
C ASP A 134 2.56 12.42 4.21
N ALA A 135 3.58 12.39 3.36
CA ALA A 135 3.64 13.22 2.16
C ALA A 135 2.69 12.79 1.03
N LYS A 136 1.99 11.65 1.17
CA LYS A 136 1.10 11.14 0.13
C LYS A 136 -0.23 11.90 0.12
N GLN A 137 -0.75 12.23 -1.06
CA GLN A 137 -2.12 12.70 -1.22
C GLN A 137 -3.08 11.50 -1.17
N ALA A 138 -3.58 11.19 0.02
CA ALA A 138 -4.51 10.09 0.26
C ALA A 138 -5.39 10.40 1.47
N ALA A 139 -6.53 9.72 1.58
CA ALA A 139 -7.41 9.82 2.75
C ALA A 139 -6.66 9.46 4.04
N SER A 140 -6.99 10.15 5.15
CA SER A 140 -6.35 9.92 6.46
C SER A 140 -6.42 8.44 6.85
N SER A 141 -7.58 7.82 6.76
CA SER A 141 -7.77 6.40 7.09
C SER A 141 -6.85 5.45 6.31
N THR A 142 -6.52 5.80 5.05
CA THR A 142 -5.57 5.02 4.24
C THR A 142 -4.15 5.20 4.76
N LYS A 143 -3.75 6.43 5.09
CA LYS A 143 -2.45 6.72 5.70
C LYS A 143 -2.29 6.01 7.05
N ASP A 144 -3.30 6.08 7.89
CA ASP A 144 -3.30 5.46 9.22
C ASP A 144 -3.15 3.93 9.12
N GLN A 145 -3.88 3.30 8.18
CA GLN A 145 -3.73 1.87 7.93
C GLN A 145 -2.35 1.50 7.39
N GLN A 146 -1.77 2.32 6.50
CA GLN A 146 -0.42 2.10 5.99
C GLN A 146 0.62 2.26 7.10
N LYS A 147 0.50 3.29 7.95
CA LYS A 147 1.38 3.49 9.13
C LYS A 147 1.26 2.33 10.13
N LEU A 148 0.05 1.83 10.35
CA LEU A 148 -0.16 0.66 11.21
C LEU A 148 0.58 -0.57 10.67
N ASN A 149 0.55 -0.79 9.36
CA ASN A 149 1.24 -1.91 8.73
C ASN A 149 2.77 -1.76 8.81
N VAL A 150 3.31 -0.54 8.59
CA VAL A 150 4.74 -0.25 8.81
C VAL A 150 5.11 -0.46 10.28
N GLY A 151 4.28 -0.04 11.23
CA GLY A 151 4.51 -0.24 12.66
C GLY A 151 4.50 -1.72 13.08
N LYS A 152 3.70 -2.57 12.43
CA LYS A 152 3.76 -4.04 12.63
C LYS A 152 5.09 -4.61 12.15
N PHE A 153 5.60 -4.15 11.02
CA PHE A 153 6.89 -4.57 10.50
C PHE A 153 8.05 -4.09 11.38
N GLU A 154 8.01 -2.83 11.81
CA GLU A 154 8.99 -2.27 12.77
C GLU A 154 9.05 -3.07 14.08
N ARG A 155 7.89 -3.46 14.62
CA ARG A 155 7.81 -4.33 15.80
C ARG A 155 8.47 -5.69 15.55
N TYR A 156 8.18 -6.31 14.42
CA TYR A 156 8.80 -7.57 14.02
C TYR A 156 10.33 -7.45 13.95
N LEU A 157 10.86 -6.41 13.32
CA LEU A 157 12.31 -6.17 13.26
C LEU A 157 12.91 -6.10 14.66
N LYS A 158 12.27 -5.35 15.57
CA LYS A 158 12.71 -5.21 16.95
C LYS A 158 12.67 -6.52 17.73
N GLU A 159 11.57 -7.28 17.64
CA GLU A 159 11.38 -8.55 18.34
C GLU A 159 12.38 -9.62 17.88
N ASN A 160 12.84 -9.56 16.63
CA ASN A 160 13.80 -10.51 16.07
C ASN A 160 15.24 -9.98 16.04
N ASN A 161 15.52 -8.85 16.70
CA ASN A 161 16.85 -8.21 16.73
C ASN A 161 17.42 -7.90 15.34
N ILE A 162 16.57 -7.57 14.37
CA ILE A 162 16.95 -7.14 13.04
C ILE A 162 17.08 -5.63 13.03
N SER A 163 18.21 -5.10 12.60
CA SER A 163 18.43 -3.66 12.51
C SER A 163 17.47 -3.02 11.50
N ASP A 164 16.86 -1.89 11.87
CA ASP A 164 15.96 -1.13 10.97
C ASP A 164 16.77 -0.24 10.01
N THR A 165 17.52 -0.89 9.13
CA THR A 165 18.39 -0.26 8.12
C THR A 165 17.99 -0.69 6.70
N TRP A 166 18.53 -0.01 5.69
CA TRP A 166 18.23 -0.34 4.30
C TRP A 166 18.83 -1.69 3.87
N GLU A 167 19.94 -2.08 4.44
CA GLU A 167 20.59 -3.37 4.21
C GLU A 167 19.70 -4.54 4.68
N SER A 168 18.90 -4.31 5.72
CA SER A 168 17.96 -5.29 6.24
C SER A 168 16.67 -5.41 5.40
N MET A 169 16.44 -4.48 4.45
CA MET A 169 15.27 -4.54 3.56
C MET A 169 15.51 -5.47 2.36
N ASN A 170 15.73 -6.75 2.61
CA ASN A 170 16.09 -7.77 1.63
C ASN A 170 15.13 -8.97 1.64
N LEU A 171 15.30 -9.87 0.66
CA LEU A 171 14.45 -11.04 0.48
C LEU A 171 14.30 -11.86 1.75
N ASN A 172 15.42 -12.24 2.39
CA ASN A 172 15.43 -13.09 3.59
C ASN A 172 14.59 -12.48 4.73
N THR A 173 14.70 -11.18 4.94
CA THR A 173 13.91 -10.47 5.97
C THR A 173 12.42 -10.53 5.67
N PHE A 174 12.02 -10.36 4.41
CA PHE A 174 10.61 -10.39 4.04
C PHE A 174 10.02 -11.81 4.02
N GLU A 175 10.79 -12.82 3.64
CA GLU A 175 10.39 -14.23 3.76
C GLU A 175 10.21 -14.63 5.22
N SER A 176 11.16 -14.26 6.09
CA SER A 176 11.05 -14.48 7.54
C SER A 176 9.87 -13.73 8.15
N TYR A 177 9.61 -12.49 7.71
CA TYR A 177 8.44 -11.73 8.14
C TYR A 177 7.12 -12.37 7.68
N GLN A 178 7.07 -12.85 6.45
CA GLN A 178 5.89 -13.59 5.97
C GLN A 178 5.62 -14.82 6.83
N LYS A 179 6.67 -15.62 7.13
CA LYS A 179 6.57 -16.77 8.02
C LYS A 179 6.07 -16.37 9.41
N TYR A 180 6.65 -15.33 10.01
CA TYR A 180 6.20 -14.78 11.29
C TYR A 180 4.70 -14.42 11.27
N LEU A 181 4.21 -13.80 10.20
CA LEU A 181 2.79 -13.46 10.07
C LEU A 181 1.90 -14.72 9.98
N VAL A 182 2.35 -15.76 9.27
CA VAL A 182 1.66 -17.05 9.17
C VAL A 182 1.61 -17.72 10.54
N ASP A 183 2.74 -17.81 11.23
CA ASP A 183 2.86 -18.44 12.55
C ASP A 183 1.99 -17.73 13.61
N ASN A 184 1.77 -16.41 13.42
CA ASN A 184 0.83 -15.61 14.22
C ASN A 184 -0.64 -15.65 13.70
N GLY A 185 -1.00 -16.64 12.89
CA GLY A 185 -2.36 -16.91 12.44
C GLY A 185 -2.93 -15.90 11.44
N ARG A 186 -2.09 -15.13 10.74
CA ARG A 186 -2.55 -14.17 9.73
C ARG A 186 -2.87 -14.89 8.42
N GLY A 187 -4.06 -14.68 7.88
CA GLY A 187 -4.45 -15.22 6.57
C GLY A 187 -3.73 -14.54 5.40
N SER A 188 -3.63 -15.24 4.27
CA SER A 188 -2.95 -14.81 3.03
C SER A 188 -3.37 -13.42 2.55
N VAL A 189 -4.66 -13.07 2.61
CA VAL A 189 -5.18 -11.75 2.22
C VAL A 189 -4.59 -10.64 3.12
N THR A 190 -4.49 -10.88 4.43
CA THR A 190 -3.92 -9.92 5.38
C THR A 190 -2.42 -9.75 5.12
N ILE A 191 -1.70 -10.84 4.89
CA ILE A 191 -0.26 -10.85 4.57
C ILE A 191 0.00 -10.05 3.30
N ARG A 192 -0.78 -10.29 2.23
CA ARG A 192 -0.69 -9.52 0.97
C ARG A 192 -0.98 -8.04 1.19
N ASN A 193 -1.97 -7.69 2.00
CA ASN A 193 -2.27 -6.28 2.31
C ASN A 193 -1.12 -5.58 3.03
N ILE A 194 -0.42 -6.27 3.93
CA ILE A 194 0.74 -5.71 4.65
C ILE A 194 1.94 -5.62 3.70
N ILE A 195 2.36 -6.72 3.10
CA ILE A 195 3.60 -6.78 2.33
C ILE A 195 3.40 -6.20 0.92
N GLN A 196 2.50 -6.77 0.11
CA GLN A 196 2.32 -6.43 -1.30
C GLN A 196 1.69 -5.06 -1.52
N ASN A 197 0.69 -4.69 -0.70
CA ASN A 197 -0.09 -3.48 -0.91
C ASN A 197 0.40 -2.29 -0.07
N THR A 198 1.28 -2.52 0.94
CA THR A 198 1.82 -1.45 1.78
C THR A 198 3.34 -1.36 1.68
N LEU A 199 4.09 -2.37 2.14
CA LEU A 199 5.55 -2.28 2.27
C LEU A 199 6.26 -2.23 0.92
N PHE A 200 5.93 -3.12 -0.01
CA PHE A 200 6.56 -3.17 -1.33
C PHE A 200 6.37 -1.90 -2.17
N PRO A 201 5.18 -1.27 -2.24
CA PRO A 201 5.03 0.01 -2.94
C PRO A 201 5.84 1.14 -2.31
N LEU A 202 6.03 1.15 -1.00
CA LEU A 202 6.89 2.12 -0.31
C LEU A 202 8.36 1.89 -0.67
N LEU A 203 8.83 0.65 -0.60
CA LEU A 203 10.20 0.27 -1.00
C LEU A 203 10.47 0.56 -2.47
N LYS A 204 9.53 0.28 -3.37
CA LYS A 204 9.65 0.64 -4.79
C LYS A 204 9.76 2.16 -4.99
N LYS A 205 9.04 2.96 -4.18
CA LYS A 205 9.14 4.41 -4.22
C LYS A 205 10.50 4.89 -3.69
N VAL A 206 10.98 4.29 -2.60
CA VAL A 206 12.31 4.56 -2.04
C VAL A 206 13.41 4.17 -3.02
N SER A 207 13.28 3.04 -3.69
CA SER A 207 14.25 2.56 -4.69
C SER A 207 14.51 3.56 -5.83
N LYS A 208 13.55 4.45 -6.11
CA LYS A 208 13.70 5.52 -7.10
C LYS A 208 14.44 6.76 -6.58
N ARG A 209 14.68 6.86 -5.28
CA ARG A 209 15.39 7.99 -4.65
C ARG A 209 16.89 7.76 -4.76
N VAL A 210 17.61 8.80 -5.13
CA VAL A 210 19.08 8.75 -5.27
C VAL A 210 19.81 8.97 -3.93
N ASP A 211 19.11 9.50 -2.94
CA ASP A 211 19.65 9.83 -1.62
C ASP A 211 19.54 8.69 -0.59
N ILE A 212 19.00 7.54 -0.97
CA ILE A 212 18.82 6.38 -0.08
C ILE A 212 19.56 5.16 -0.65
N PRO A 213 20.40 4.44 0.12
CA PRO A 213 21.19 3.29 -0.33
C PRO A 213 20.33 2.02 -0.38
N PHE A 214 19.23 2.06 -1.12
CA PHE A 214 18.33 0.95 -1.30
C PHE A 214 17.95 0.81 -2.78
N THR A 215 18.11 -0.38 -3.35
CA THR A 215 17.57 -0.72 -4.65
C THR A 215 16.66 -1.94 -4.55
N TRP A 216 15.56 -1.90 -5.27
CA TRP A 216 14.63 -3.03 -5.33
C TRP A 216 15.28 -4.30 -5.87
N TYR A 217 16.21 -4.14 -6.81
CA TYR A 217 16.89 -5.25 -7.49
C TYR A 217 17.99 -5.87 -6.62
N ASP A 218 18.85 -5.07 -6.00
CA ASP A 218 19.94 -5.58 -5.15
C ASP A 218 19.41 -6.24 -3.86
N SER A 219 18.18 -5.91 -3.46
CA SER A 219 17.50 -6.55 -2.33
C SER A 219 16.84 -7.89 -2.68
N ASN A 220 16.86 -8.32 -3.95
CA ASN A 220 16.25 -9.53 -4.49
C ASN A 220 14.73 -9.66 -4.24
N LEU A 221 14.03 -8.57 -3.92
CA LEU A 221 12.59 -8.58 -3.63
C LEU A 221 11.71 -8.88 -4.84
N ASN A 222 12.26 -8.89 -6.04
CA ASN A 222 11.61 -9.36 -7.25
C ASN A 222 11.38 -10.89 -7.24
N SER A 223 12.16 -11.64 -6.47
CA SER A 223 12.04 -13.10 -6.32
C SER A 223 11.15 -13.51 -5.14
N PHE A 224 10.52 -12.55 -4.45
CA PHE A 224 9.67 -12.84 -3.30
C PHE A 224 8.39 -13.57 -3.72
N GLU A 225 8.16 -14.73 -3.14
CA GLU A 225 6.96 -15.53 -3.36
C GLU A 225 5.95 -15.37 -2.22
N PHE A 226 4.73 -15.04 -2.57
CA PHE A 226 3.64 -14.95 -1.60
C PHE A 226 3.07 -16.32 -1.27
N VAL A 227 2.74 -16.53 0.01
CA VAL A 227 1.96 -17.69 0.44
C VAL A 227 0.75 -17.85 -0.47
N LYS A 228 0.57 -19.05 -0.99
CA LYS A 228 -0.57 -19.39 -1.83
C LYS A 228 -1.87 -19.18 -1.06
N ASP A 229 -2.84 -18.63 -1.73
CA ASP A 229 -4.18 -18.49 -1.15
C ASP A 229 -4.89 -19.83 -1.25
N GLU A 230 -4.83 -20.59 -0.15
CA GLU A 230 -5.57 -21.85 -0.02
C GLU A 230 -7.05 -21.64 0.32
N SER A 231 -7.46 -20.37 0.53
CA SER A 231 -8.87 -20.06 0.73
C SER A 231 -9.62 -20.29 -0.57
N ASN A 232 -10.37 -21.38 -0.63
CA ASN A 232 -11.32 -21.64 -1.70
C ASN A 232 -12.23 -20.42 -1.85
N LYS A 233 -12.32 -19.84 -3.06
CA LYS A 233 -13.22 -18.69 -3.31
C LYS A 233 -14.68 -19.05 -2.99
N GLU A 234 -15.04 -20.34 -3.06
CA GLU A 234 -16.32 -20.87 -2.64
C GLU A 234 -16.53 -20.75 -1.12
N LEU A 235 -15.50 -21.05 -0.29
CA LEU A 235 -15.57 -20.87 1.16
C LEU A 235 -15.80 -19.41 1.57
N ALA A 236 -15.18 -18.47 0.87
CA ALA A 236 -15.41 -17.03 1.10
C ALA A 236 -16.83 -16.57 0.68
N SER A 237 -17.43 -17.25 -0.31
CA SER A 237 -18.81 -17.01 -0.75
C SER A 237 -19.82 -17.49 0.28
N ASN A 238 -19.58 -18.63 0.92
CA ASN A 238 -20.48 -19.24 1.90
C ASN A 238 -20.59 -18.48 3.24
N LYS A 239 -19.70 -17.51 3.49
CA LYS A 239 -19.74 -16.63 4.67
C LYS A 239 -20.65 -15.40 4.53
N LYS A 240 -21.25 -15.19 3.36
CA LYS A 240 -22.12 -14.02 3.13
C LYS A 240 -23.52 -14.30 3.67
N VAL A 241 -23.72 -13.87 4.89
CA VAL A 241 -25.04 -13.96 5.55
C VAL A 241 -25.91 -12.79 5.08
N THR A 242 -27.19 -13.10 4.82
CA THR A 242 -28.23 -12.15 4.44
C THR A 242 -29.49 -12.37 5.26
N LEU A 243 -30.29 -11.33 5.44
CA LEU A 243 -31.58 -11.41 6.10
C LEU A 243 -32.72 -11.58 5.07
N THR A 244 -33.79 -12.24 5.45
CA THR A 244 -35.03 -12.21 4.67
C THR A 244 -35.85 -10.96 4.98
N GLU A 245 -36.90 -10.70 4.18
CA GLU A 245 -37.79 -9.56 4.43
C GLU A 245 -38.57 -9.74 5.75
N GLU A 246 -38.96 -10.97 6.10
CA GLU A 246 -39.57 -11.30 7.37
C GLU A 246 -38.65 -11.04 8.55
N GLN A 247 -37.38 -11.41 8.42
CA GLN A 247 -36.34 -11.17 9.45
C GLN A 247 -36.04 -9.68 9.62
N LEU A 248 -36.05 -8.90 8.52
CA LEU A 248 -35.93 -7.45 8.60
C LEU A 248 -37.10 -6.82 9.33
N LYS A 249 -38.33 -7.27 9.03
CA LYS A 249 -39.53 -6.84 9.73
C LYS A 249 -39.48 -7.19 11.20
N GLN A 250 -39.16 -8.45 11.53
CA GLN A 250 -38.97 -8.92 12.91
C GLN A 250 -37.98 -8.04 13.68
N LEU A 251 -36.83 -7.68 13.05
CA LEU A 251 -35.84 -6.84 13.66
C LEU A 251 -36.34 -5.40 13.87
N TYR A 252 -37.06 -4.82 12.90
CA TYR A 252 -37.57 -3.46 12.97
C TYR A 252 -38.68 -3.33 14.03
N ASP A 253 -39.56 -4.28 14.09
CA ASP A 253 -40.71 -4.30 15.01
C ASP A 253 -40.33 -4.65 16.46
N TYR A 254 -39.09 -5.15 16.69
CA TYR A 254 -38.64 -5.51 18.03
C TYR A 254 -38.59 -4.30 18.96
N PRO A 255 -39.31 -4.33 20.11
CA PRO A 255 -39.36 -3.26 21.08
C PRO A 255 -38.05 -3.20 21.87
N ILE A 256 -37.21 -2.19 21.63
CA ILE A 256 -35.99 -1.99 22.37
C ILE A 256 -36.30 -1.61 23.83
N THR A 257 -35.77 -2.35 24.78
CA THR A 257 -35.91 -2.12 26.22
C THR A 257 -34.59 -1.80 26.89
N GLY A 258 -34.61 -1.19 28.08
CA GLY A 258 -33.43 -0.85 28.86
C GLY A 258 -33.45 0.57 29.42
N THR A 259 -32.28 1.07 29.77
CA THR A 259 -32.16 2.49 30.19
C THR A 259 -32.46 3.42 29.02
N GLU A 260 -32.85 4.66 29.28
CA GLU A 260 -33.16 5.66 28.25
C GLU A 260 -32.00 5.80 27.24
N LEU A 261 -30.77 5.79 27.70
CA LEU A 261 -29.57 5.87 26.83
C LEU A 261 -29.44 4.59 25.96
N GLN A 262 -29.69 3.42 26.53
CA GLN A 262 -29.65 2.16 25.78
C GLN A 262 -30.75 2.10 24.72
N VAL A 263 -31.95 2.49 25.06
CA VAL A 263 -33.10 2.54 24.15
C VAL A 263 -32.77 3.50 22.98
N ARG A 264 -32.34 4.73 23.27
CA ARG A 264 -31.97 5.70 22.25
C ARG A 264 -30.87 5.18 21.31
N LYS A 265 -29.80 4.63 21.88
CA LYS A 265 -28.63 4.11 21.13
C LYS A 265 -29.04 2.94 20.25
N ARG A 266 -29.72 1.95 20.81
CA ARG A 266 -30.06 0.74 20.10
C ARG A 266 -31.17 0.95 19.08
N THR A 267 -32.10 1.88 19.33
CA THR A 267 -33.12 2.30 18.35
C THR A 267 -32.48 2.92 17.11
N GLU A 268 -31.53 3.85 17.29
CA GLU A 268 -30.77 4.41 16.16
C GLU A 268 -30.04 3.30 15.39
N ILE A 269 -29.35 2.40 16.07
CA ILE A 269 -28.61 1.30 15.44
C ILE A 269 -29.53 0.36 14.66
N ARG A 270 -30.65 -0.05 15.23
CA ARG A 270 -31.64 -0.92 14.61
C ARG A 270 -32.25 -0.28 13.35
N ASP A 271 -32.78 0.90 13.49
CA ASP A 271 -33.49 1.59 12.41
C ASP A 271 -32.56 1.86 11.22
N LEU A 272 -31.34 2.32 11.50
CA LEU A 272 -30.40 2.62 10.44
C LEU A 272 -29.76 1.37 9.80
N PHE A 273 -29.66 0.28 10.52
CA PHE A 273 -29.29 -1.00 9.92
C PHE A 273 -30.38 -1.51 8.97
N VAL A 274 -31.66 -1.40 9.37
CA VAL A 274 -32.80 -1.74 8.51
C VAL A 274 -32.82 -0.83 7.28
N LEU A 275 -32.68 0.49 7.47
CA LEU A 275 -32.57 1.43 6.34
C LEU A 275 -31.42 1.03 5.42
N GLN A 276 -30.25 0.67 5.95
CA GLN A 276 -29.10 0.22 5.15
C GLN A 276 -29.42 -1.05 4.34
N CYS A 277 -30.24 -1.97 4.88
CA CYS A 277 -30.74 -3.14 4.15
C CYS A 277 -31.69 -2.76 3.00
N LEU A 278 -32.42 -1.66 3.13
CA LEU A 278 -33.38 -1.18 2.12
C LEU A 278 -32.72 -0.33 1.02
N VAL A 279 -31.61 0.35 1.31
CA VAL A 279 -30.94 1.29 0.37
C VAL A 279 -29.58 0.81 -0.13
N GLY A 280 -29.04 -0.27 0.43
CA GLY A 280 -27.79 -0.92 -0.01
C GLY A 280 -26.54 -0.08 0.12
N GLN A 281 -26.52 1.04 0.81
CA GLN A 281 -25.37 1.94 0.89
C GLN A 281 -24.39 1.51 2.00
N ARG A 282 -23.15 2.07 1.98
CA ARG A 282 -22.16 1.79 3.03
C ARG A 282 -22.50 2.56 4.29
N VAL A 283 -22.14 2.03 5.47
CA VAL A 283 -22.36 2.71 6.76
C VAL A 283 -21.78 4.14 6.77
N GLY A 284 -20.66 4.39 6.09
CA GLY A 284 -20.09 5.73 5.97
C GLY A 284 -20.88 6.70 5.10
N ASP A 285 -21.83 6.20 4.30
CA ASP A 285 -22.69 7.04 3.46
C ASP A 285 -24.07 7.29 4.08
N MET A 286 -24.41 6.61 5.20
CA MET A 286 -25.75 6.67 5.82
C MET A 286 -26.10 8.08 6.31
N GLN A 287 -25.15 8.84 6.86
CA GLN A 287 -25.39 10.23 7.30
C GLN A 287 -25.95 11.11 6.18
N LYS A 288 -25.59 10.83 4.92
CA LYS A 288 -25.99 11.63 3.76
C LYS A 288 -27.48 11.61 3.49
N PHE A 289 -28.21 10.60 3.95
CA PHE A 289 -29.65 10.54 3.82
C PHE A 289 -30.40 11.60 4.67
N PHE A 290 -29.72 12.12 5.69
CA PHE A 290 -30.28 13.03 6.68
C PHE A 290 -29.75 14.45 6.61
N ASN A 291 -28.71 14.69 5.81
CA ASN A 291 -28.22 16.02 5.52
C ASN A 291 -29.03 16.64 4.40
N GLY A 292 -29.27 17.96 4.46
CA GLY A 292 -30.04 18.71 3.44
C GLY A 292 -29.40 18.75 2.04
N ASP A 293 -28.21 18.14 1.86
CA ASP A 293 -27.44 18.13 0.60
C ASP A 293 -27.91 17.06 -0.40
N ASN A 294 -29.02 16.38 -0.12
CA ASN A 294 -29.56 15.33 -0.98
C ASN A 294 -30.49 15.89 -2.01
N GLU A 295 -30.35 15.49 -3.26
CA GLU A 295 -31.36 15.71 -4.27
C GLU A 295 -32.45 14.63 -4.10
N LYS A 296 -33.65 15.03 -3.68
CA LYS A 296 -34.83 14.18 -3.61
C LYS A 296 -35.67 14.42 -4.85
N ASP A 297 -36.06 13.34 -5.51
CA ASP A 297 -37.07 13.35 -6.53
C ASP A 297 -38.34 12.74 -5.92
N GLU A 298 -39.34 13.60 -5.63
CA GLU A 298 -40.57 13.18 -4.97
C GLU A 298 -41.52 12.49 -5.96
N GLU A 299 -41.40 12.78 -7.27
CA GLU A 299 -42.23 12.14 -8.30
C GLU A 299 -41.79 10.70 -8.57
N GLU A 300 -40.46 10.48 -8.56
CA GLU A 300 -39.90 9.14 -8.79
C GLU A 300 -39.62 8.34 -7.49
N ASP A 301 -39.94 8.91 -6.34
CA ASP A 301 -39.62 8.27 -5.04
C ASP A 301 -38.16 7.90 -4.87
N THR A 302 -37.25 8.72 -5.34
CA THR A 302 -35.82 8.47 -5.30
C THR A 302 -35.05 9.49 -4.49
N ILE A 303 -33.86 9.11 -4.01
CA ILE A 303 -32.87 9.96 -3.40
C ILE A 303 -31.52 9.80 -4.08
N SER A 304 -30.85 10.90 -4.37
CA SER A 304 -29.55 10.89 -5.01
C SER A 304 -28.45 11.27 -4.02
N ILE A 305 -27.43 10.45 -3.90
CA ILE A 305 -26.27 10.71 -3.04
C ILE A 305 -24.95 10.52 -3.80
N ILE A 306 -23.92 11.29 -3.43
CA ILE A 306 -22.55 11.05 -3.90
C ILE A 306 -21.83 10.17 -2.89
N GLN A 307 -21.46 8.96 -3.28
CA GLN A 307 -20.79 7.99 -2.42
C GLN A 307 -19.40 8.49 -1.98
N GLN A 308 -19.07 8.38 -0.69
CA GLN A 308 -17.82 8.88 -0.13
C GLN A 308 -16.57 8.19 -0.72
N LYS A 309 -16.64 6.87 -0.88
CA LYS A 309 -15.49 6.05 -1.30
C LYS A 309 -15.22 6.11 -2.80
N THR A 310 -16.25 6.04 -3.63
CA THR A 310 -16.15 5.95 -5.09
C THR A 310 -16.32 7.29 -5.80
N LYS A 311 -16.86 8.30 -5.09
CA LYS A 311 -17.27 9.59 -5.63
C LYS A 311 -18.33 9.46 -6.74
N ALA A 312 -18.94 8.30 -6.89
CA ALA A 312 -20.00 8.06 -7.85
C ALA A 312 -21.34 8.57 -7.29
N ARG A 313 -22.19 9.10 -8.15
CA ARG A 313 -23.58 9.40 -7.86
C ARG A 313 -24.38 8.11 -7.84
N ALA A 314 -25.17 7.89 -6.82
CA ALA A 314 -26.09 6.78 -6.70
C ALA A 314 -27.51 7.32 -6.57
N ILE A 315 -28.41 6.90 -7.45
CA ILE A 315 -29.87 7.16 -7.40
C ILE A 315 -30.50 5.94 -6.75
N ILE A 316 -31.24 6.14 -5.68
CA ILE A 316 -31.71 5.09 -4.80
C ILE A 316 -33.23 5.20 -4.67
N PRO A 317 -34.00 4.21 -5.12
CA PRO A 317 -35.43 4.17 -4.91
C PRO A 317 -35.74 3.94 -3.42
N LEU A 318 -36.76 4.62 -2.91
CA LEU A 318 -37.15 4.60 -1.52
C LEU A 318 -38.46 3.80 -1.34
N THR A 319 -38.38 2.74 -0.56
CA THR A 319 -39.59 2.04 -0.09
C THR A 319 -40.34 2.89 0.96
N PRO A 320 -41.65 2.62 1.24
CA PRO A 320 -42.38 3.34 2.28
C PRO A 320 -41.66 3.32 3.64
N LEU A 321 -41.15 2.16 4.05
CA LEU A 321 -40.39 2.02 5.30
C LEU A 321 -39.07 2.84 5.27
N ALA A 322 -38.38 2.88 4.13
CA ALA A 322 -37.16 3.71 4.01
C ALA A 322 -37.48 5.20 4.18
N LYS A 323 -38.59 5.68 3.58
CA LYS A 323 -39.05 7.06 3.75
C LYS A 323 -39.42 7.38 5.20
N GLU A 324 -40.13 6.47 5.88
CA GLU A 324 -40.47 6.60 7.30
C GLU A 324 -39.22 6.78 8.17
N ILE A 325 -38.22 5.90 8.00
CA ILE A 325 -36.96 5.99 8.76
C ILE A 325 -36.20 7.27 8.43
N ILE A 326 -36.14 7.65 7.16
CA ILE A 326 -35.45 8.90 6.74
C ILE A 326 -36.13 10.10 7.38
N SER A 327 -37.45 10.16 7.38
CA SER A 327 -38.20 11.25 8.01
C SER A 327 -37.96 11.33 9.52
N LYS A 328 -37.87 10.19 10.20
CA LYS A 328 -37.60 10.11 11.64
C LYS A 328 -36.24 10.71 12.04
N TYR A 329 -35.25 10.62 11.16
CA TYR A 329 -33.90 11.09 11.43
C TYR A 329 -33.52 12.34 10.60
N GLN A 330 -34.49 12.98 9.95
CA GLN A 330 -34.22 14.17 9.13
C GLN A 330 -33.59 15.30 9.96
N ASN A 331 -32.53 15.91 9.41
CA ASN A 331 -31.72 16.93 10.08
C ASN A 331 -31.08 16.50 11.41
N THR A 332 -30.89 15.19 11.58
CA THR A 332 -30.25 14.63 12.78
C THR A 332 -28.83 14.20 12.45
N GLU A 333 -27.85 14.59 13.27
CA GLU A 333 -26.51 14.01 13.23
C GLU A 333 -26.53 12.64 13.92
N LEU A 334 -26.11 11.60 13.18
CA LEU A 334 -26.03 10.23 13.69
C LEU A 334 -24.93 10.12 14.75
N LYS A 335 -25.30 9.62 15.93
CA LYS A 335 -24.37 9.50 17.06
C LYS A 335 -23.78 8.10 17.16
N TYR A 336 -24.56 7.08 16.86
CA TYR A 336 -24.19 5.69 17.12
C TYR A 336 -24.00 4.86 15.85
N TYR A 337 -24.77 5.11 14.79
CA TYR A 337 -24.64 4.39 13.51
C TYR A 337 -23.62 5.03 12.58
N LYS A 338 -22.35 4.89 12.90
CA LYS A 338 -21.25 5.48 12.12
C LYS A 338 -19.99 4.60 12.15
N PRO A 339 -19.11 4.69 11.12
CA PRO A 339 -17.90 3.86 11.02
C PRO A 339 -16.92 4.00 12.19
N SER A 340 -16.89 5.16 12.84
CA SER A 340 -16.02 5.42 13.99
C SER A 340 -16.49 4.75 15.28
N ASN A 341 -17.72 4.20 15.33
CA ASN A 341 -18.21 3.47 16.51
C ASN A 341 -17.69 2.03 16.48
N SER A 342 -16.65 1.75 17.26
CA SER A 342 -16.04 0.41 17.36
C SER A 342 -17.02 -0.67 17.89
N ASN A 343 -18.03 -0.25 18.65
CA ASN A 343 -19.00 -1.15 19.27
C ASN A 343 -20.25 -1.38 18.41
N LEU A 344 -20.38 -0.72 17.24
CA LEU A 344 -21.57 -0.78 16.41
C LEU A 344 -22.03 -2.21 16.09
N ASN A 345 -21.12 -3.07 15.64
CA ASN A 345 -21.46 -4.44 15.29
C ASN A 345 -21.77 -5.30 16.53
N ALA A 346 -21.17 -5.00 17.69
CA ALA A 346 -21.49 -5.70 18.94
C ALA A 346 -22.93 -5.39 19.40
N GLU A 347 -23.30 -4.11 19.42
CA GLU A 347 -24.67 -3.70 19.76
C GLU A 347 -25.70 -4.26 18.76
N LEU A 348 -25.36 -4.26 17.46
CA LEU A 348 -26.23 -4.82 16.44
C LEU A 348 -26.50 -6.32 16.66
N ARG A 349 -25.50 -7.09 17.09
CA ARG A 349 -25.67 -8.52 17.41
C ARG A 349 -26.57 -8.72 18.62
N ILE A 350 -26.40 -7.89 19.67
CA ILE A 350 -27.29 -7.95 20.85
C ILE A 350 -28.73 -7.67 20.43
N ILE A 351 -28.99 -6.66 19.61
CA ILE A 351 -30.33 -6.33 19.12
C ILE A 351 -30.89 -7.49 18.29
N ALA A 352 -30.06 -8.09 17.42
CA ALA A 352 -30.46 -9.20 16.57
C ALA A 352 -30.78 -10.48 17.40
N GLU A 353 -30.02 -10.74 18.47
CA GLU A 353 -30.26 -11.81 19.43
C GLU A 353 -31.58 -11.60 20.18
N GLU A 354 -31.76 -10.42 20.78
CA GLU A 354 -32.96 -10.03 21.51
C GLU A 354 -34.22 -10.06 20.62
N ALA A 355 -34.07 -9.70 19.34
CA ALA A 355 -35.12 -9.80 18.33
C ALA A 355 -35.41 -11.24 17.87
N GLY A 356 -34.67 -12.25 18.36
CA GLY A 356 -34.94 -13.67 18.10
C GLY A 356 -34.35 -14.17 16.77
N LEU A 357 -33.33 -13.55 16.21
CA LEU A 357 -32.64 -14.03 15.00
C LEU A 357 -31.70 -15.20 15.32
N ASN A 358 -32.22 -16.28 15.91
CA ASN A 358 -31.45 -17.41 16.45
C ASN A 358 -31.30 -18.58 15.46
N ILE A 359 -31.67 -18.41 14.19
CA ILE A 359 -31.63 -19.49 13.20
C ILE A 359 -30.19 -19.96 13.02
N PRO A 360 -29.92 -21.29 13.09
CA PRO A 360 -28.57 -21.82 12.88
C PRO A 360 -28.15 -21.67 11.42
N ILE A 361 -26.99 -21.04 11.19
CA ILE A 361 -26.39 -20.89 9.88
C ILE A 361 -25.12 -21.77 9.82
N THR A 362 -25.15 -22.69 8.85
CA THR A 362 -23.99 -23.54 8.58
C THR A 362 -23.09 -22.86 7.51
N PHE A 363 -21.81 -22.75 7.79
CA PHE A 363 -20.80 -22.32 6.83
C PHE A 363 -19.52 -23.13 7.02
N GLU A 364 -18.67 -23.12 6.02
CA GLU A 364 -17.39 -23.79 6.07
C GLU A 364 -16.27 -22.75 6.16
N ASP A 365 -15.30 -22.96 7.05
CA ASP A 365 -14.09 -22.13 7.13
C ASP A 365 -12.83 -23.02 7.16
N LYS A 366 -11.65 -22.40 7.40
CA LYS A 366 -10.36 -23.10 7.46
C LYS A 366 -10.32 -24.20 8.54
N ASP A 367 -11.16 -24.08 9.56
CA ASP A 367 -11.27 -25.03 10.69
C ASP A 367 -12.39 -26.06 10.45
N GLY A 368 -13.00 -26.08 9.25
CA GLY A 368 -14.03 -27.01 8.83
C GLY A 368 -15.45 -26.43 8.92
N LYS A 369 -16.42 -27.34 9.01
CA LYS A 369 -17.86 -27.00 9.05
C LYS A 369 -18.24 -26.38 10.40
N GLN A 370 -18.73 -25.15 10.38
CA GLN A 370 -19.15 -24.39 11.57
C GLN A 370 -20.65 -24.14 11.53
N VAL A 371 -21.27 -24.11 12.70
CA VAL A 371 -22.68 -23.71 12.86
C VAL A 371 -22.75 -22.58 13.89
N LYS A 372 -23.32 -21.45 13.50
CA LYS A 372 -23.51 -20.29 14.38
C LYS A 372 -24.94 -19.75 14.24
N PRO A 373 -25.51 -19.19 15.30
CA PRO A 373 -26.79 -18.51 15.17
C PRO A 373 -26.63 -17.26 14.30
N LEU A 374 -27.70 -16.94 13.57
CA LEU A 374 -27.72 -15.83 12.61
C LEU A 374 -27.24 -14.51 13.23
N PHE A 375 -27.68 -14.20 14.47
CA PHE A 375 -27.35 -12.95 15.15
C PHE A 375 -25.83 -12.76 15.32
N GLU A 376 -25.04 -13.82 15.58
CA GLU A 376 -23.57 -13.71 15.69
C GLU A 376 -22.90 -13.27 14.40
N LEU A 377 -23.52 -13.53 13.26
CA LEU A 377 -22.99 -13.28 11.93
C LEU A 377 -23.44 -11.92 11.37
N VAL A 378 -24.40 -11.24 12.04
CA VAL A 378 -24.89 -9.95 11.60
C VAL A 378 -23.86 -8.83 11.86
N HIS A 379 -23.61 -8.05 10.85
CA HIS A 379 -22.75 -6.87 10.91
C HIS A 379 -23.18 -5.84 9.83
N THR A 380 -22.61 -4.64 9.83
CA THR A 380 -23.01 -3.57 8.89
C THR A 380 -22.86 -3.95 7.41
N HIS A 381 -21.96 -4.84 7.03
CA HIS A 381 -21.87 -5.32 5.65
C HIS A 381 -22.98 -6.34 5.30
N THR A 382 -23.55 -7.03 6.29
CA THR A 382 -24.73 -7.91 6.09
C THR A 382 -25.87 -7.13 5.45
N ALA A 383 -26.07 -5.87 5.83
CA ALA A 383 -27.11 -5.02 5.24
C ALA A 383 -26.96 -4.88 3.71
N ARG A 384 -25.76 -4.66 3.21
CA ARG A 384 -25.53 -4.54 1.75
C ARG A 384 -25.70 -5.88 1.02
N HIS A 385 -25.31 -6.99 1.64
CA HIS A 385 -25.55 -8.32 1.10
C HIS A 385 -27.04 -8.63 1.06
N THR A 386 -27.79 -8.26 2.11
CA THR A 386 -29.24 -8.37 2.19
C THR A 386 -29.93 -7.60 1.07
N PHE A 387 -29.57 -6.31 0.89
CA PHE A 387 -30.08 -5.49 -0.21
C PHE A 387 -29.88 -6.17 -1.57
N ILE A 388 -28.65 -6.57 -1.88
CA ILE A 388 -28.31 -7.19 -3.17
C ILE A 388 -29.13 -8.47 -3.36
N THR A 389 -29.25 -9.30 -2.31
CA THR A 389 -29.99 -10.57 -2.38
C THR A 389 -31.48 -10.33 -2.61
N ILE A 390 -32.10 -9.35 -1.94
CA ILE A 390 -33.50 -8.99 -2.15
C ILE A 390 -33.71 -8.49 -3.57
N MET A 391 -32.82 -7.59 -4.08
CA MET A 391 -32.91 -7.08 -5.44
C MET A 391 -32.77 -8.18 -6.49
N CYS A 392 -31.81 -9.10 -6.32
CA CYS A 392 -31.65 -10.24 -7.22
C CYS A 392 -32.85 -11.19 -7.23
N ARG A 393 -33.53 -11.39 -6.07
CA ARG A 393 -34.74 -12.21 -6.00
C ARG A 393 -35.95 -11.55 -6.68
N ARG A 394 -35.95 -10.25 -6.85
CA ARG A 394 -36.97 -9.48 -7.56
C ARG A 394 -36.62 -9.23 -9.03
N ASP A 395 -35.65 -9.98 -9.58
CA ASP A 395 -35.15 -9.88 -10.95
C ASP A 395 -34.72 -8.44 -11.37
N ILE A 396 -34.30 -7.63 -10.39
CA ILE A 396 -33.73 -6.32 -10.66
C ILE A 396 -32.26 -6.50 -11.04
N PRO A 397 -31.81 -6.01 -12.23
CA PRO A 397 -30.42 -6.15 -12.67
C PRO A 397 -29.41 -5.57 -11.68
N LYS A 398 -28.21 -6.19 -11.61
CA LYS A 398 -27.11 -5.75 -10.74
C LYS A 398 -26.47 -4.45 -11.21
#